data_e875367e69af8a30b4b11cb5feb4dd51
#
_entry.id   e875367e69af8a30b4b11cb5feb4dd51
#
_cell.length_a   1.000
_cell.length_b   1.000
_cell.length_c   1.000
_cell.angle_alpha   90.00
_cell.angle_beta   90.00
_cell.angle_gamma   90.00
#
_symmetry.space_group_name_H-M   'P 1'
#
loop_
_entity.id
_entity.type
_entity.pdbx_description
1 polymer ?
#
loop_
_entity_poly.entity_id
_entity_poly.type
_entity_poly.pdbx_seq_one_letter_code
_entity_poly.pdbx_strand_id
1 'polypeptide(L)'
;MRLWNKSFGKETKVKDFAGRTIAKGAYNDRNSDCGWNVDHILPQSRGGATADHNLVCCHILTNDEKADKFPCFNANGVSFEIIKVQNHYEIRQKTNEPKKQKDAPETVDF
;
A
#
# COMPACT_ATOMS: atom_id res chain seq x y z
N MET A 1 13.88 -2.74 -13.99
CA MET A 1 12.75 -2.00 -13.43
C MET A 1 11.42 -2.41 -14.02
N ARG A 2 11.29 -3.72 -14.22
CA ARG A 2 10.10 -4.22 -14.88
C ARG A 2 8.82 -3.88 -14.09
N LEU A 3 8.84 -4.10 -12.76
CA LEU A 3 7.65 -3.84 -11.96
C LEU A 3 7.31 -2.34 -11.93
N TRP A 4 8.33 -1.48 -11.83
CA TRP A 4 8.12 -0.04 -11.87
C TRP A 4 7.42 0.36 -13.18
N ASN A 5 7.96 -0.12 -14.30
CA ASN A 5 7.41 0.24 -15.62
C ASN A 5 5.99 -0.30 -15.80
N LYS A 6 5.73 -1.50 -15.28
CA LYS A 6 4.41 -2.09 -15.36
C LYS A 6 3.40 -1.30 -14.52
N SER A 7 3.84 -0.80 -13.36
CA SER A 7 2.97 -0.07 -12.45
C SER A 7 2.75 1.37 -12.85
N PHE A 8 3.79 2.04 -13.32
CA PHE A 8 3.79 3.49 -13.51
C PHE A 8 4.15 3.94 -14.92
N GLY A 9 4.39 3.01 -15.84
CA GLY A 9 4.73 3.35 -17.21
C GLY A 9 6.03 4.12 -17.28
N LYS A 10 5.99 5.29 -17.92
CA LYS A 10 7.18 6.10 -18.14
C LYS A 10 7.43 7.14 -17.06
N GLU A 11 6.59 7.15 -16.03
CA GLU A 11 6.78 8.11 -14.95
C GLU A 11 8.08 7.83 -14.21
N THR A 12 8.79 8.90 -13.86
CA THR A 12 10.04 8.75 -13.11
C THR A 12 9.88 9.14 -11.64
N LYS A 13 8.76 9.74 -11.29
CA LYS A 13 8.48 10.14 -9.91
C LYS A 13 6.98 10.06 -9.69
N VAL A 14 6.58 9.27 -8.70
CA VAL A 14 5.16 9.05 -8.41
C VAL A 14 4.97 8.98 -6.90
N LYS A 15 3.72 8.96 -6.45
CA LYS A 15 3.43 8.70 -5.04
C LYS A 15 3.08 7.23 -4.88
N ASP A 16 3.56 6.65 -3.77
CA ASP A 16 3.17 5.29 -3.44
C ASP A 16 1.75 5.29 -2.86
N PHE A 17 1.25 4.10 -2.49
CA PHE A 17 -0.13 3.98 -2.01
C PHE A 17 -0.37 4.78 -0.73
N ALA A 18 0.66 5.08 0.04
CA ALA A 18 0.53 5.83 1.29
C ALA A 18 0.78 7.33 1.10
N GLY A 19 1.04 7.77 -0.14
CA GLY A 19 1.22 9.19 -0.44
C GLY A 19 2.65 9.68 -0.37
N ARG A 20 3.63 8.80 -0.16
CA ARG A 20 5.04 9.20 -0.17
C ARG A 20 5.57 9.18 -1.60
N THR A 21 6.33 10.23 -1.94
CA THR A 21 6.93 10.31 -3.27
C THR A 21 8.09 9.34 -3.38
N ILE A 22 8.13 8.61 -4.49
CA ILE A 22 9.23 7.70 -4.83
C ILE A 22 9.76 8.05 -6.20
N ALA A 23 11.06 7.86 -6.41
CA ALA A 23 11.72 8.18 -7.67
C ALA A 23 12.35 6.93 -8.24
N LYS A 24 12.13 6.69 -9.54
CA LYS A 24 12.56 5.48 -10.20
C LYS A 24 14.03 5.16 -9.95
N GLY A 25 14.89 6.18 -9.99
CA GLY A 25 16.34 5.98 -9.81
C GLY A 25 16.78 5.75 -8.39
N ALA A 26 15.87 5.82 -7.41
CA ALA A 26 16.24 5.70 -5.99
C ALA A 26 15.91 4.32 -5.41
N TYR A 27 15.99 3.28 -6.22
CA TYR A 27 15.73 1.92 -5.77
C TYR A 27 16.70 1.52 -4.66
N ASN A 28 16.16 1.08 -3.53
CA ASN A 28 16.92 0.63 -2.35
C ASN A 28 17.85 1.69 -1.78
N ASP A 29 17.60 2.96 -2.03
CA ASP A 29 18.44 4.04 -1.55
C ASP A 29 17.82 4.70 -0.32
N ARG A 30 18.22 4.25 0.87
CA ARG A 30 17.70 4.81 2.13
C ARG A 30 18.18 6.24 2.37
N ASN A 31 19.21 6.69 1.65
CA ASN A 31 19.70 8.05 1.80
C ASN A 31 18.91 9.03 0.96
N SER A 32 18.08 8.54 0.05
CA SER A 32 17.24 9.39 -0.78
C SER A 32 15.90 9.64 -0.09
N ASP A 33 15.38 10.86 -0.20
CA ASP A 33 14.03 11.15 0.29
C ASP A 33 12.97 10.40 -0.48
N CYS A 34 13.33 9.87 -1.66
CA CYS A 34 12.40 9.17 -2.56
C CYS A 34 12.77 7.70 -2.74
N GLY A 35 13.55 7.15 -1.80
CA GLY A 35 13.98 5.74 -1.88
C GLY A 35 12.81 4.78 -1.79
N TRP A 36 12.86 3.74 -2.60
CA TRP A 36 11.76 2.78 -2.67
C TRP A 36 12.29 1.36 -2.81
N ASN A 37 11.43 0.41 -2.54
CA ASN A 37 11.71 -0.99 -2.79
C ASN A 37 10.40 -1.70 -3.11
N VAL A 38 10.48 -3.02 -3.29
CA VAL A 38 9.32 -3.84 -3.64
C VAL A 38 8.89 -4.61 -2.41
N ASP A 39 7.60 -4.63 -2.13
CA ASP A 39 7.05 -5.33 -1.00
C ASP A 39 5.94 -6.28 -1.45
N HIS A 40 5.71 -7.31 -0.65
CA HIS A 40 4.60 -8.24 -0.87
C HIS A 40 3.34 -7.66 -0.25
N ILE A 41 2.26 -7.60 -1.02
CA ILE A 41 0.97 -7.11 -0.52
C ILE A 41 0.49 -8.02 0.60
N LEU A 42 0.30 -9.31 0.32
CA LEU A 42 0.11 -10.32 1.35
C LEU A 42 1.51 -10.76 1.78
N PRO A 43 1.87 -10.61 3.07
CA PRO A 43 3.22 -10.98 3.50
C PRO A 43 3.56 -12.42 3.19
N GLN A 44 4.83 -12.68 2.88
CA GLN A 44 5.30 -14.03 2.64
C GLN A 44 5.05 -14.93 3.85
N SER A 45 5.17 -14.38 5.05
CA SER A 45 4.90 -15.14 6.28
C SER A 45 3.46 -15.62 6.35
N ARG A 46 2.58 -15.07 5.51
CA ARG A 46 1.18 -15.46 5.43
C ARG A 46 0.85 -16.17 4.14
N GLY A 47 1.87 -16.64 3.43
CA GLY A 47 1.67 -17.37 2.19
C GLY A 47 1.64 -16.50 0.95
N GLY A 48 2.06 -15.25 1.05
CA GLY A 48 2.06 -14.35 -0.10
C GLY A 48 3.05 -14.79 -1.16
N ALA A 49 2.60 -14.82 -2.41
CA ALA A 49 3.41 -15.24 -3.53
C ALA A 49 4.34 -14.12 -4.00
N THR A 50 5.50 -14.49 -4.53
CA THR A 50 6.38 -13.54 -5.19
C THR A 50 5.99 -13.50 -6.66
N ALA A 51 4.91 -12.81 -6.94
CA ALA A 51 4.37 -12.66 -8.29
C ALA A 51 3.83 -11.24 -8.42
N ASP A 52 3.79 -10.74 -9.66
CA ASP A 52 3.44 -9.34 -9.91
C ASP A 52 2.13 -8.92 -9.24
N HIS A 53 1.13 -9.81 -9.23
CA HIS A 53 -0.17 -9.46 -8.64
C HIS A 53 -0.09 -9.28 -7.12
N ASN A 54 1.00 -9.69 -6.50
CA ASN A 54 1.18 -9.57 -5.05
C ASN A 54 2.36 -8.68 -4.67
N LEU A 55 2.87 -7.90 -5.61
CA LEU A 55 4.03 -7.04 -5.36
C LEU A 55 3.65 -5.58 -5.59
N VAL A 56 4.23 -4.70 -4.80
CA VAL A 56 3.97 -3.26 -4.90
C VAL A 56 5.27 -2.50 -4.68
N CYS A 57 5.48 -1.45 -5.49
CA CYS A 57 6.59 -0.53 -5.29
C CYS A 57 6.15 0.51 -4.27
N CYS A 58 6.90 0.67 -3.20
CA CYS A 58 6.56 1.65 -2.18
C CYS A 58 7.81 2.24 -1.55
N HIS A 59 7.65 3.39 -0.93
CA HIS A 59 8.73 4.05 -0.22
C HIS A 59 9.28 3.12 0.86
N ILE A 60 10.58 3.20 1.08
CA ILE A 60 11.24 2.34 2.08
C ILE A 60 10.60 2.52 3.45
N LEU A 61 10.25 3.77 3.82
CA LEU A 61 9.59 4.02 5.11
C LEU A 61 8.19 3.44 5.16
N THR A 62 7.46 3.48 4.04
CA THR A 62 6.15 2.85 3.96
C THR A 62 6.26 1.35 4.18
N ASN A 63 7.28 0.74 3.55
CA ASN A 63 7.52 -0.69 3.70
C ASN A 63 7.91 -1.01 5.15
N ASP A 64 8.76 -0.20 5.76
CA ASP A 64 9.16 -0.41 7.15
C ASP A 64 7.94 -0.37 8.08
N GLU A 65 7.02 0.56 7.84
CA GLU A 65 5.82 0.71 8.67
C GLU A 65 4.83 -0.42 8.44
N LYS A 66 4.69 -0.87 7.19
CA LYS A 66 3.80 -1.99 6.88
C LYS A 66 4.35 -3.28 7.47
N ALA A 67 5.65 -3.53 7.32
CA ALA A 67 6.29 -4.74 7.79
C ALA A 67 5.49 -5.98 7.34
N ASP A 68 5.33 -6.97 8.22
CA ASP A 68 4.54 -8.16 7.91
C ASP A 68 3.17 -8.13 8.60
N LYS A 69 2.68 -6.94 8.90
CA LYS A 69 1.39 -6.79 9.57
C LYS A 69 0.25 -7.22 8.64
N PHE A 70 -0.74 -7.86 9.25
CA PHE A 70 -1.88 -8.37 8.51
C PHE A 70 -3.05 -8.54 9.49
N PRO A 71 -4.27 -8.15 9.13
CA PRO A 71 -4.66 -7.55 7.86
C PRO A 71 -4.57 -6.03 7.83
N CYS A 72 -4.27 -5.38 8.94
CA CYS A 72 -4.29 -3.93 9.04
C CYS A 72 -2.92 -3.38 9.37
N PHE A 73 -2.62 -2.20 8.85
CA PHE A 73 -1.38 -1.50 9.18
C PHE A 73 -1.58 -0.01 8.96
N ASN A 74 -0.67 0.78 9.55
CA ASN A 74 -0.64 2.22 9.32
C ASN A 74 0.66 2.56 8.61
N ALA A 75 0.59 3.48 7.66
CA ALA A 75 1.77 3.98 6.96
C ALA A 75 1.54 5.43 6.60
N ASN A 76 2.54 6.26 6.85
CA ASN A 76 2.47 7.70 6.57
C ASN A 76 1.24 8.35 7.22
N GLY A 77 0.89 7.88 8.43
CA GLY A 77 -0.26 8.44 9.16
C GLY A 77 -1.61 8.01 8.66
N VAL A 78 -1.67 7.05 7.74
CA VAL A 78 -2.92 6.61 7.13
C VAL A 78 -3.13 5.13 7.46
N SER A 79 -4.37 4.76 7.70
CA SER A 79 -4.74 3.38 8.03
C SER A 79 -5.14 2.61 6.78
N PHE A 80 -4.62 1.40 6.66
CA PHE A 80 -4.87 0.53 5.51
C PHE A 80 -5.27 -0.85 5.96
N GLU A 81 -5.91 -1.58 5.06
CA GLU A 81 -6.16 -2.99 5.26
C GLU A 81 -5.87 -3.76 3.98
N ILE A 82 -5.50 -5.01 4.16
CA ILE A 82 -5.21 -5.93 3.05
C ILE A 82 -6.43 -6.82 2.91
N ILE A 83 -7.06 -6.76 1.74
CA ILE A 83 -8.29 -7.51 1.50
C ILE A 83 -8.12 -8.45 0.33
N LYS A 84 -8.85 -9.56 0.37
CA LYS A 84 -8.83 -10.52 -0.72
C LYS A 84 -9.88 -10.10 -1.75
N VAL A 85 -9.47 -10.04 -3.00
CA VAL A 85 -10.35 -9.70 -4.11
C VAL A 85 -10.18 -10.80 -5.14
N GLN A 86 -11.16 -11.68 -5.26
CA GLN A 86 -11.08 -12.84 -6.15
C GLN A 86 -9.86 -13.68 -5.80
N ASN A 87 -8.84 -13.74 -6.65
CA ASN A 87 -7.70 -14.61 -6.46
C ASN A 87 -6.45 -13.89 -5.97
N HIS A 88 -6.57 -12.60 -5.61
CA HIS A 88 -5.40 -11.83 -5.20
C HIS A 88 -5.74 -10.93 -4.02
N TYR A 89 -4.75 -10.21 -3.50
CA TYR A 89 -4.93 -9.30 -2.39
C TYR A 89 -4.63 -7.88 -2.82
N GLU A 90 -5.32 -6.92 -2.20
CA GLU A 90 -5.15 -5.51 -2.48
C GLU A 90 -5.00 -4.75 -1.18
N ILE A 91 -4.26 -3.64 -1.23
CA ILE A 91 -4.15 -2.71 -0.12
C ILE A 91 -5.21 -1.64 -0.34
N ARG A 92 -6.06 -1.43 0.66
CA ARG A 92 -7.08 -0.40 0.60
C ARG A 92 -6.98 0.50 1.80
N GLN A 93 -7.18 1.79 1.58
CA GLN A 93 -7.23 2.74 2.66
C GLN A 93 -8.52 2.55 3.44
N LYS A 94 -8.40 2.47 4.76
CA LYS A 94 -9.59 2.39 5.61
C LYS A 94 -10.15 3.79 5.75
N THR A 95 -11.47 3.93 5.63
CA THR A 95 -12.07 5.24 5.81
C THR A 95 -12.28 5.45 7.29
N ASN A 96 -12.17 6.70 7.69
CA ASN A 96 -12.49 7.07 9.06
C ASN A 96 -13.91 7.55 9.18
N GLU A 97 -14.68 7.41 8.12
CA GLU A 97 -16.03 7.82 8.19
C GLU A 97 -16.76 6.90 9.06
N PRO A 98 -17.50 7.47 9.92
CA PRO A 98 -18.23 6.64 10.80
C PRO A 98 -19.10 5.83 9.96
N LYS A 99 -18.77 4.93 10.03
CA LYS A 99 -19.45 4.10 9.35
C LYS A 99 -20.86 4.41 9.38
N LYS A 100 -20.74 5.44 9.19
CA LYS A 100 -21.38 6.17 9.25
C LYS A 100 -22.32 6.01 9.13
N GLN A 101 -21.93 6.05 9.18
CA GLN A 101 -22.50 6.18 9.19
C GLN A 101 -23.30 5.56 9.36
N LYS A 102 -23.37 5.26 9.45
CA LYS A 102 -23.81 4.87 9.72
C LYS A 102 -24.50 4.99 10.12
N ASP A 103 -24.32 5.43 10.20
CA ASP A 103 -24.99 5.76 10.59
C ASP A 103 -25.71 6.09 10.70
N ALA A 104 -25.71 6.29 10.80
CA ALA A 104 -26.49 6.77 10.97
C ALA A 104 -27.29 6.86 10.89
N PRO A 105 -27.41 6.99 10.80
CA PRO A 105 -28.26 7.21 10.89
C PRO A 105 -28.92 7.05 10.90
N GLU A 106 -28.60 7.04 10.76
CA GLU A 106 -29.22 7.06 10.69
C GLU A 106 -29.93 7.28 10.89
N THR A 107 -29.81 7.38 10.98
CA THR A 107 -30.48 7.68 11.20
C THR A 107 -31.33 7.84 11.27
N VAL A 108 -31.35 7.88 11.31
CA VAL A 108 -32.15 8.13 11.42
C VAL A 108 -33.09 8.13 11.51
N ASP A 109 -33.18 8.29 11.57
CA ASP A 109 -33.95 8.36 11.66
C ASP A 109 -34.83 8.54 11.72
N PHE A 110 -35.08 8.64 11.78
CA PHE A 110 -35.74 8.86 11.86
C PHE A 110 -36.41 8.88 11.75
#